data_673db5bf5d553ac7241dbe9ea3fb5dca
#
_entry.id   673db5bf5d553ac7241dbe9ea3fb5dca
#
_cell.length_a   1.000
_cell.length_b   1.000
_cell.length_c   1.000
_cell.angle_alpha   90.00
_cell.angle_beta   90.00
_cell.angle_gamma   90.00
#
_symmetry.space_group_name_H-M   'P 1'
#
loop_
_entity.id
_entity.type
_entity.pdbx_description
1 polymer ?
#
loop_
_entity_poly.entity_id
_entity_poly.type
_entity_poly.pdbx_seq_one_letter_code
_entity_poly.pdbx_strand_id
1 'polypeptide(L)'
;MNQQLGQPVRAGRQQQPANEYDEGGFVFRPATKDKAKARIAIQGVSGSGKTWTSLSTAHGLAEGQRFAVIDTERGAASLYVGINGIQFDVLQMHRYDPRDLVKALAAAAQAGYGVVLVDSLSHFWKGTDGTLEQVEKAKSKYGGNSFAGWKDGTPMQNDMIDALLSYPGHVVVTMRSHTEWVLQKNERGYTEPTAMGMRAEQRKGVEYEFGLVASMDINNTLTVLKSRCPALHKKVIQEPTGAIDIAKPLLDWLNDGAETVDTSAWIDAATADDATPESLLATYREVESHGALATPFLHPQTGQPTSLGAYIKERGTALKNAAA
;
A
#
# COMPACT_ATOMS: atom_id res chain seq x y z
N MET A 1 -28.83 42.45 -46.05
CA MET A 1 -27.34 42.30 -45.95
C MET A 1 -27.00 41.80 -44.57
N ASN A 2 -26.96 40.47 -44.42
CA ASN A 2 -26.55 39.83 -43.16
C ASN A 2 -25.18 39.19 -43.41
N GLN A 3 -24.14 39.77 -42.79
CA GLN A 3 -22.82 39.13 -42.72
C GLN A 3 -22.79 38.10 -41.59
N GLN A 4 -22.68 36.85 -41.97
CA GLN A 4 -22.34 35.76 -41.02
C GLN A 4 -20.83 35.86 -40.66
N LEU A 5 -20.56 36.12 -39.40
CA LEU A 5 -19.22 36.00 -38.82
C LEU A 5 -18.85 34.50 -38.67
N GLY A 6 -17.85 34.09 -39.44
CA GLY A 6 -17.30 32.75 -39.39
C GLY A 6 -16.68 32.43 -38.00
N GLN A 7 -17.04 31.27 -37.48
CA GLN A 7 -16.39 30.74 -36.27
C GLN A 7 -14.95 30.34 -36.55
N PRO A 8 -14.00 30.59 -35.60
CA PRO A 8 -12.62 30.20 -35.81
C PRO A 8 -12.52 28.67 -35.73
N VAL A 9 -11.94 28.07 -36.77
CA VAL A 9 -11.54 26.66 -36.85
C VAL A 9 -10.55 26.38 -35.71
N ARG A 10 -10.94 25.53 -34.75
CA ARG A 10 -10.01 24.99 -33.77
C ARG A 10 -8.94 24.17 -34.50
N ALA A 11 -7.73 24.70 -34.56
CA ALA A 11 -6.57 23.93 -34.99
C ALA A 11 -6.43 22.69 -34.10
N GLY A 12 -6.40 21.52 -34.71
CA GLY A 12 -6.16 20.24 -34.04
C GLY A 12 -4.83 20.32 -33.28
N ARG A 13 -4.91 20.11 -31.97
CA ARG A 13 -3.71 19.94 -31.14
C ARG A 13 -3.04 18.66 -31.61
N GLN A 14 -1.96 18.80 -32.36
CA GLN A 14 -1.04 17.69 -32.62
C GLN A 14 -0.57 17.18 -31.26
N GLN A 15 -0.81 15.90 -31.01
CA GLN A 15 -0.18 15.19 -29.88
C GLN A 15 1.33 15.28 -30.14
N GLN A 16 2.01 16.09 -29.36
CA GLN A 16 3.47 16.02 -29.28
C GLN A 16 3.81 14.64 -28.71
N PRO A 17 4.75 13.92 -29.32
CA PRO A 17 5.24 12.66 -28.77
C PRO A 17 5.76 12.94 -27.34
N ALA A 18 5.44 12.01 -26.42
CA ALA A 18 6.03 12.02 -25.10
C ALA A 18 7.53 11.88 -25.27
N ASN A 19 8.28 12.98 -25.13
CA ASN A 19 9.71 12.89 -25.26
C ASN A 19 10.47 13.89 -24.43
N GLU A 20 11.57 13.35 -23.95
CA GLU A 20 12.81 13.93 -23.45
C GLU A 20 12.70 14.52 -22.05
N TYR A 21 13.13 13.67 -21.12
CA TYR A 21 13.66 14.14 -19.86
C TYR A 21 14.91 14.98 -20.19
N ASP A 22 14.75 16.29 -20.11
CA ASP A 22 15.86 17.19 -20.01
C ASP A 22 16.57 16.89 -18.69
N GLU A 23 17.84 16.53 -18.74
CA GLU A 23 18.62 16.19 -17.55
C GLU A 23 18.63 17.40 -16.60
N GLY A 24 17.73 17.37 -15.59
CA GLY A 24 17.64 18.37 -14.53
C GLY A 24 16.45 19.33 -14.55
N GLY A 25 15.48 19.19 -15.47
CA GLY A 25 14.29 20.07 -15.53
C GLY A 25 13.07 19.55 -14.74
N PHE A 26 12.42 20.40 -13.94
CA PHE A 26 11.10 20.14 -13.39
C PHE A 26 10.04 20.37 -14.46
N VAL A 27 9.34 19.31 -14.87
CA VAL A 27 8.30 19.37 -15.90
C VAL A 27 6.90 19.26 -15.29
N PHE A 28 6.08 20.29 -15.48
CA PHE A 28 4.65 20.26 -15.11
C PHE A 28 3.85 19.61 -16.24
N ARG A 29 3.02 18.62 -15.88
CA ARG A 29 2.09 17.95 -16.80
C ARG A 29 0.65 18.20 -16.34
N PRO A 30 -0.34 18.24 -17.25
CA PRO A 30 -1.73 18.25 -16.84
C PRO A 30 -2.03 17.05 -15.93
N ALA A 31 -2.69 17.30 -14.79
CA ALA A 31 -3.09 16.24 -13.90
C ALA A 31 -4.19 15.40 -14.56
N THR A 32 -4.04 14.11 -14.55
CA THR A 32 -5.06 13.13 -14.96
C THR A 32 -5.47 12.30 -13.75
N LYS A 33 -6.71 11.85 -13.73
CA LYS A 33 -7.19 10.88 -12.75
C LYS A 33 -6.94 9.50 -13.34
N ASP A 34 -5.83 8.89 -12.93
CA ASP A 34 -5.52 7.53 -13.31
C ASP A 34 -6.33 6.55 -12.42
N LYS A 35 -6.68 5.39 -12.94
CA LYS A 35 -7.29 4.30 -12.16
C LYS A 35 -6.33 3.85 -11.06
N ALA A 36 -6.41 4.51 -9.92
CA ALA A 36 -5.51 4.28 -8.79
C ALA A 36 -5.89 3.02 -8.00
N LYS A 37 -4.95 2.46 -7.27
CA LYS A 37 -5.20 1.32 -6.40
C LYS A 37 -5.53 1.78 -4.97
N ALA A 38 -6.47 1.09 -4.35
CA ALA A 38 -6.91 1.38 -2.99
C ALA A 38 -5.78 1.11 -1.98
N ARG A 39 -5.64 2.00 -0.99
CA ARG A 39 -4.80 1.86 0.20
C ARG A 39 -5.70 2.10 1.40
N ILE A 40 -6.09 1.02 2.07
CA ILE A 40 -7.13 1.04 3.12
C ILE A 40 -6.52 0.59 4.44
N ALA A 41 -6.78 1.32 5.51
CA ALA A 41 -6.44 0.93 6.87
C ALA A 41 -7.72 0.91 7.74
N ILE A 42 -8.00 -0.23 8.35
CA ILE A 42 -9.11 -0.41 9.29
C ILE A 42 -8.53 -0.69 10.67
N GLN A 43 -8.72 0.24 11.59
CA GLN A 43 -8.27 0.10 12.97
C GLN A 43 -9.43 -0.20 13.91
N GLY A 44 -9.14 -0.76 15.08
CA GLY A 44 -10.15 -0.96 16.12
C GLY A 44 -9.70 -1.92 17.21
N VAL A 45 -10.49 -2.01 18.27
CA VAL A 45 -10.25 -2.91 19.41
C VAL A 45 -10.46 -4.38 19.04
N SER A 46 -10.02 -5.30 19.90
CA SER A 46 -10.34 -6.71 19.75
C SER A 46 -11.85 -6.93 19.76
N GLY A 47 -12.37 -7.81 18.90
CA GLY A 47 -13.81 -8.11 18.81
C GLY A 47 -14.64 -7.07 18.02
N SER A 48 -14.05 -6.01 17.51
CA SER A 48 -14.77 -4.96 16.73
C SER A 48 -15.17 -5.38 15.30
N GLY A 49 -14.86 -6.61 14.85
CA GLY A 49 -15.21 -7.08 13.51
C GLY A 49 -14.22 -6.70 12.41
N LYS A 50 -13.04 -6.13 12.73
CA LYS A 50 -12.01 -5.71 11.74
C LYS A 50 -11.69 -6.77 10.69
N THR A 51 -11.34 -7.98 11.15
CA THR A 51 -10.94 -9.09 10.27
C THR A 51 -12.04 -9.40 9.26
N TRP A 52 -13.28 -9.57 9.74
CA TRP A 52 -14.44 -9.83 8.89
C TRP A 52 -14.67 -8.71 7.86
N THR A 53 -14.73 -7.47 8.32
CA THR A 53 -14.95 -6.30 7.46
C THR A 53 -13.83 -6.15 6.43
N SER A 54 -12.57 -6.38 6.84
CA SER A 54 -11.42 -6.29 5.94
C SER A 54 -11.39 -7.41 4.91
N LEU A 55 -11.73 -8.67 5.29
CA LEU A 55 -11.88 -9.78 4.35
C LEU A 55 -12.99 -9.53 3.34
N SER A 56 -14.15 -9.05 3.81
CA SER A 56 -15.27 -8.67 2.93
C SER A 56 -14.88 -7.50 2.00
N THR A 57 -14.12 -6.52 2.50
CA THR A 57 -13.61 -5.42 1.67
C THR A 57 -12.64 -5.93 0.61
N ALA A 58 -11.67 -6.77 0.99
CA ALA A 58 -10.70 -7.35 0.06
C ALA A 58 -11.38 -8.21 -1.00
N HIS A 59 -12.39 -9.00 -0.61
CA HIS A 59 -13.21 -9.78 -1.53
C HIS A 59 -13.94 -8.91 -2.55
N GLY A 60 -14.55 -7.81 -2.10
CA GLY A 60 -15.20 -6.85 -3.01
C GLY A 60 -14.22 -6.18 -3.97
N LEU A 61 -13.02 -5.81 -3.49
CA LEU A 61 -11.96 -5.24 -4.33
C LEU A 61 -11.37 -6.23 -5.34
N ALA A 62 -11.42 -7.53 -5.04
CA ALA A 62 -10.90 -8.59 -5.89
C ALA A 62 -11.82 -8.92 -7.08
N GLU A 63 -13.05 -8.41 -7.14
CA GLU A 63 -13.99 -8.53 -8.26
C GLU A 63 -14.12 -9.98 -8.76
N GLY A 64 -14.23 -10.94 -7.83
CA GLY A 64 -14.39 -12.38 -8.13
C GLY A 64 -13.07 -13.13 -8.29
N GLN A 65 -11.92 -12.47 -8.23
CA GLN A 65 -10.63 -13.13 -8.21
C GLN A 65 -10.24 -13.55 -6.79
N ARG A 66 -9.28 -14.48 -6.68
CA ARG A 66 -8.66 -14.79 -5.38
C ARG A 66 -7.73 -13.64 -4.97
N PHE A 67 -7.63 -13.43 -3.67
CA PHE A 67 -6.72 -12.44 -3.09
C PHE A 67 -5.81 -13.08 -2.06
N ALA A 68 -4.71 -12.40 -1.73
CA ALA A 68 -3.76 -12.88 -0.73
C ALA A 68 -4.06 -12.28 0.64
N VAL A 69 -3.91 -13.09 1.67
CA VAL A 69 -3.96 -12.68 3.09
C VAL A 69 -2.62 -12.98 3.74
N ILE A 70 -1.96 -11.95 4.27
CA ILE A 70 -0.78 -12.07 5.13
C ILE A 70 -1.31 -12.07 6.56
N ASP A 71 -1.43 -13.27 7.14
CA ASP A 71 -2.03 -13.50 8.45
C ASP A 71 -0.97 -13.52 9.55
N THR A 72 -1.08 -12.60 10.48
CA THR A 72 -0.25 -12.53 11.70
C THR A 72 -1.05 -12.88 12.96
N GLU A 73 -2.35 -13.17 12.82
CA GLU A 73 -3.30 -13.51 13.90
C GLU A 73 -3.49 -15.03 14.05
N ARG A 74 -2.47 -15.82 13.66
CA ARG A 74 -2.39 -17.28 13.87
C ARG A 74 -3.53 -18.08 13.23
N GLY A 75 -3.93 -17.73 12.03
CA GLY A 75 -4.96 -18.44 11.27
C GLY A 75 -6.39 -17.97 11.53
N ALA A 76 -6.57 -16.86 12.26
CA ALA A 76 -7.91 -16.32 12.55
C ALA A 76 -8.69 -15.98 11.27
N ALA A 77 -8.02 -15.45 10.24
CA ALA A 77 -8.63 -15.16 8.96
C ALA A 77 -9.20 -16.41 8.29
N SER A 78 -8.53 -17.55 8.40
CA SER A 78 -8.93 -18.81 7.74
C SER A 78 -10.27 -19.35 8.20
N LEU A 79 -10.76 -18.94 9.37
CA LEU A 79 -12.08 -19.31 9.88
C LEU A 79 -13.24 -18.76 9.04
N TYR A 80 -12.97 -17.78 8.19
CA TYR A 80 -13.97 -17.11 7.36
C TYR A 80 -13.99 -17.59 5.90
N VAL A 81 -13.13 -18.55 5.53
CA VAL A 81 -13.10 -19.11 4.16
C VAL A 81 -14.45 -19.75 3.83
N GLY A 82 -14.98 -19.41 2.64
CA GLY A 82 -16.25 -19.91 2.13
C GLY A 82 -17.49 -19.14 2.61
N ILE A 83 -17.38 -18.35 3.67
CA ILE A 83 -18.51 -17.53 4.14
C ILE A 83 -18.77 -16.44 3.11
N ASN A 84 -20.03 -16.31 2.65
CA ASN A 84 -20.45 -15.36 1.60
C ASN A 84 -19.59 -15.45 0.31
N GLY A 85 -19.04 -16.62 0.00
CA GLY A 85 -18.23 -16.83 -1.19
C GLY A 85 -16.79 -16.31 -1.11
N ILE A 86 -16.34 -15.84 0.06
CA ILE A 86 -14.98 -15.30 0.25
C ILE A 86 -13.96 -16.43 0.04
N GLN A 87 -13.04 -16.27 -0.90
CA GLN A 87 -11.94 -17.18 -1.20
C GLN A 87 -10.63 -16.40 -1.26
N PHE A 88 -9.61 -16.89 -0.56
CA PHE A 88 -8.28 -16.27 -0.53
C PHE A 88 -7.19 -17.32 -0.32
N ASP A 89 -5.97 -16.95 -0.65
CA ASP A 89 -4.77 -17.69 -0.29
C ASP A 89 -4.09 -17.01 0.91
N VAL A 90 -3.53 -17.80 1.82
CA VAL A 90 -3.01 -17.27 3.08
C VAL A 90 -1.52 -17.57 3.25
N LEU A 91 -0.76 -16.55 3.62
CA LEU A 91 0.59 -16.66 4.15
C LEU A 91 0.53 -16.41 5.66
N GLN A 92 0.74 -17.45 6.48
CA GLN A 92 0.83 -17.30 7.94
C GLN A 92 2.23 -16.88 8.35
N MET A 93 2.33 -15.82 9.13
CA MET A 93 3.59 -15.31 9.68
C MET A 93 3.60 -15.44 11.20
N HIS A 94 4.73 -15.94 11.75
CA HIS A 94 4.94 -16.12 13.19
C HIS A 94 6.02 -15.18 13.76
N ARG A 95 6.75 -14.52 12.89
CA ARG A 95 7.73 -13.47 13.17
C ARG A 95 7.37 -12.27 12.29
N TYR A 96 7.56 -11.09 12.82
CA TYR A 96 6.96 -9.88 12.24
C TYR A 96 8.03 -8.84 11.90
N ASP A 97 9.17 -9.33 11.37
CA ASP A 97 10.19 -8.44 10.86
C ASP A 97 9.61 -7.62 9.68
N PRO A 98 9.67 -6.29 9.71
CA PRO A 98 9.17 -5.45 8.62
C PRO A 98 9.73 -5.81 7.24
N ARG A 99 10.98 -6.28 7.19
CA ARG A 99 11.64 -6.73 5.95
C ARG A 99 10.99 -7.99 5.38
N ASP A 100 10.43 -8.84 6.23
CA ASP A 100 9.72 -10.04 5.76
C ASP A 100 8.34 -9.69 5.20
N LEU A 101 7.67 -8.62 5.69
CA LEU A 101 6.47 -8.09 5.04
C LEU A 101 6.79 -7.56 3.63
N VAL A 102 7.92 -6.86 3.44
CA VAL A 102 8.35 -6.41 2.11
C VAL A 102 8.51 -7.59 1.15
N LYS A 103 9.14 -8.68 1.60
CA LYS A 103 9.28 -9.92 0.81
C LYS A 103 7.93 -10.57 0.51
N ALA A 104 7.03 -10.64 1.50
CA ALA A 104 5.70 -11.21 1.33
C ALA A 104 4.86 -10.43 0.30
N LEU A 105 4.91 -9.09 0.34
CA LEU A 105 4.26 -8.23 -0.64
C LEU A 105 4.85 -8.42 -2.05
N ALA A 106 6.17 -8.50 -2.17
CA ALA A 106 6.83 -8.77 -3.44
C ALA A 106 6.44 -10.14 -4.00
N ALA A 107 6.38 -11.18 -3.16
CA ALA A 107 5.92 -12.52 -3.57
C ALA A 107 4.45 -12.51 -4.01
N ALA A 108 3.59 -11.78 -3.31
CA ALA A 108 2.18 -11.63 -3.69
C ALA A 108 2.02 -10.91 -5.04
N ALA A 109 2.81 -9.85 -5.28
CA ALA A 109 2.83 -9.14 -6.56
C ALA A 109 3.30 -10.04 -7.70
N GLN A 110 4.38 -10.80 -7.49
CA GLN A 110 4.91 -11.75 -8.47
C GLN A 110 3.93 -12.89 -8.78
N ALA A 111 3.13 -13.30 -7.79
CA ALA A 111 2.07 -14.30 -7.99
C ALA A 111 0.80 -13.72 -8.64
N GLY A 112 0.76 -12.42 -8.95
CA GLY A 112 -0.34 -11.76 -9.65
C GLY A 112 -1.56 -11.44 -8.78
N TYR A 113 -1.44 -11.41 -7.45
CA TYR A 113 -2.58 -11.05 -6.60
C TYR A 113 -2.92 -9.56 -6.76
N GLY A 114 -4.11 -9.28 -7.32
CA GLY A 114 -4.62 -7.91 -7.47
C GLY A 114 -5.02 -7.25 -6.15
N VAL A 115 -5.18 -8.02 -5.07
CA VAL A 115 -5.54 -7.53 -3.74
C VAL A 115 -4.74 -8.27 -2.67
N VAL A 116 -4.19 -7.54 -1.70
CA VAL A 116 -3.54 -8.08 -0.50
C VAL A 116 -4.19 -7.50 0.76
N LEU A 117 -4.51 -8.39 1.70
CA LEU A 117 -4.90 -8.04 3.07
C LEU A 117 -3.77 -8.39 4.04
N VAL A 118 -3.37 -7.44 4.89
CA VAL A 118 -2.44 -7.69 6.01
C VAL A 118 -3.22 -7.62 7.33
N ASP A 119 -3.38 -8.75 7.99
CA ASP A 119 -4.09 -8.85 9.28
C ASP A 119 -3.19 -9.45 10.37
N SER A 120 -2.52 -8.63 11.18
CA SER A 120 -2.60 -7.19 11.34
C SER A 120 -1.23 -6.51 11.17
N LEU A 121 -1.22 -5.28 10.64
CA LEU A 121 -0.01 -4.47 10.49
C LEU A 121 0.63 -4.10 11.85
N SER A 122 -0.15 -4.11 12.94
CA SER A 122 0.33 -3.77 14.28
C SER A 122 1.40 -4.73 14.80
N HIS A 123 1.42 -5.99 14.36
CA HIS A 123 2.45 -6.93 14.77
C HIS A 123 3.84 -6.56 14.22
N PHE A 124 3.93 -5.99 13.04
CA PHE A 124 5.20 -5.51 12.47
C PHE A 124 5.76 -4.28 13.20
N TRP A 125 4.94 -3.63 14.02
CA TRP A 125 5.37 -2.57 14.92
C TRP A 125 5.82 -3.12 16.27
N LYS A 126 4.94 -3.87 16.97
CA LYS A 126 5.08 -4.25 18.39
C LYS A 126 5.18 -5.75 18.64
N GLY A 127 5.06 -6.59 17.63
CA GLY A 127 5.17 -8.05 17.79
C GLY A 127 6.61 -8.55 17.80
N THR A 128 6.76 -9.88 17.89
CA THR A 128 8.07 -10.55 17.89
C THR A 128 8.86 -10.22 16.62
N ASP A 129 10.07 -9.74 16.77
CA ASP A 129 10.94 -9.21 15.72
C ASP A 129 10.39 -7.95 15.01
N GLY A 130 9.30 -7.35 15.51
CA GLY A 130 8.75 -6.10 14.99
C GLY A 130 9.70 -4.90 15.16
N THR A 131 9.32 -3.78 14.55
CA THR A 131 10.18 -2.57 14.50
C THR A 131 10.72 -2.17 15.87
N LEU A 132 9.88 -2.15 16.92
CA LEU A 132 10.32 -1.76 18.26
C LEU A 132 11.37 -2.72 18.84
N GLU A 133 11.22 -4.03 18.62
CA GLU A 133 12.21 -5.02 19.07
C GLU A 133 13.50 -4.91 18.26
N GLN A 134 13.41 -4.65 16.95
CA GLN A 134 14.61 -4.42 16.11
C GLN A 134 15.40 -3.17 16.56
N VAL A 135 14.68 -2.09 16.89
CA VAL A 135 15.30 -0.87 17.46
C VAL A 135 16.02 -1.20 18.79
N GLU A 136 15.39 -1.99 19.66
CA GLU A 136 15.99 -2.40 20.92
C GLU A 136 17.24 -3.27 20.73
N LYS A 137 17.19 -4.25 19.81
CA LYS A 137 18.35 -5.07 19.43
C LYS A 137 19.49 -4.21 18.85
N ALA A 138 19.16 -3.21 18.04
CA ALA A 138 20.16 -2.31 17.45
C ALA A 138 20.83 -1.40 18.48
N LYS A 139 20.16 -1.09 19.60
CA LYS A 139 20.74 -0.31 20.72
C LYS A 139 22.11 -0.84 21.17
N SER A 140 22.28 -2.15 21.25
CA SER A 140 23.53 -2.78 21.70
C SER A 140 24.70 -2.43 20.80
N LYS A 141 24.48 -2.26 19.49
CA LYS A 141 25.49 -1.83 18.50
C LYS A 141 25.98 -0.41 18.75
N TYR A 142 25.18 0.41 19.42
CA TYR A 142 25.42 1.84 19.64
C TYR A 142 25.66 2.19 21.12
N GLY A 143 26.24 1.27 21.89
CA GLY A 143 26.60 1.50 23.28
C GLY A 143 25.41 1.77 24.22
N GLY A 144 24.24 1.22 23.91
CA GLY A 144 23.02 1.37 24.74
C GLY A 144 22.20 2.63 24.46
N ASN A 145 22.58 3.45 23.48
CA ASN A 145 21.84 4.67 23.14
C ASN A 145 20.53 4.35 22.42
N SER A 146 19.40 4.65 23.07
CA SER A 146 18.05 4.37 22.51
C SER A 146 17.73 5.14 21.23
N PHE A 147 18.22 6.38 21.10
CA PHE A 147 18.03 7.16 19.87
C PHE A 147 18.83 6.60 18.69
N ALA A 148 19.99 6.04 18.95
CA ALA A 148 20.82 5.48 17.89
C ALA A 148 20.25 4.19 17.28
N GLY A 149 19.47 3.40 18.02
CA GLY A 149 18.75 2.23 17.48
C GLY A 149 17.76 2.58 16.36
N TRP A 150 17.22 3.80 16.40
CA TRP A 150 16.32 4.28 15.34
C TRP A 150 17.01 4.57 14.00
N LYS A 151 18.35 4.63 13.95
CA LYS A 151 19.07 4.69 12.67
C LYS A 151 18.81 3.45 11.81
N ASP A 152 18.68 2.29 12.45
CA ASP A 152 18.35 1.04 11.78
C ASP A 152 16.82 0.87 11.64
N GLY A 153 16.05 1.22 12.67
CA GLY A 153 14.61 1.01 12.71
C GLY A 153 13.81 1.93 11.78
N THR A 154 14.22 3.19 11.61
CA THR A 154 13.49 4.15 10.78
C THR A 154 13.50 3.78 9.29
N PRO A 155 14.65 3.48 8.65
CA PRO A 155 14.67 3.02 7.27
C PRO A 155 13.81 1.77 7.06
N MET A 156 13.99 0.75 7.91
CA MET A 156 13.25 -0.49 7.83
C MET A 156 11.73 -0.29 7.91
N GLN A 157 11.26 0.60 8.80
CA GLN A 157 9.84 0.96 8.91
C GLN A 157 9.35 1.71 7.67
N ASN A 158 10.17 2.62 7.12
CA ASN A 158 9.83 3.36 5.92
C ASN A 158 9.73 2.42 4.71
N ASP A 159 10.71 1.54 4.52
CA ASP A 159 10.73 0.57 3.43
C ASP A 159 9.48 -0.33 3.45
N MET A 160 9.03 -0.73 4.64
CA MET A 160 7.80 -1.51 4.80
C MET A 160 6.56 -0.70 4.37
N ILE A 161 6.45 0.55 4.78
CA ILE A 161 5.34 1.42 4.39
C ILE A 161 5.38 1.69 2.89
N ASP A 162 6.55 2.00 2.33
CA ASP A 162 6.73 2.24 0.90
C ASP A 162 6.34 1.01 0.07
N ALA A 163 6.65 -0.20 0.54
CA ALA A 163 6.23 -1.44 -0.10
C ALA A 163 4.71 -1.62 -0.13
N LEU A 164 4.00 -1.26 0.96
CA LEU A 164 2.54 -1.26 1.00
C LEU A 164 1.94 -0.25 0.02
N LEU A 165 2.52 0.96 -0.04
CA LEU A 165 2.02 2.05 -0.88
C LEU A 165 2.29 1.81 -2.36
N SER A 166 3.42 1.22 -2.71
CA SER A 166 3.82 0.93 -4.09
C SER A 166 3.33 -0.43 -4.61
N TYR A 167 2.59 -1.21 -3.81
CA TYR A 167 2.02 -2.48 -4.27
C TYR A 167 1.16 -2.28 -5.53
N PRO A 168 1.34 -3.08 -6.60
CA PRO A 168 0.65 -2.86 -7.88
C PRO A 168 -0.87 -3.09 -7.83
N GLY A 169 -1.35 -3.84 -6.82
CA GLY A 169 -2.78 -4.10 -6.55
C GLY A 169 -3.35 -3.22 -5.43
N HIS A 170 -4.53 -3.56 -4.97
CA HIS A 170 -5.16 -2.96 -3.81
C HIS A 170 -4.56 -3.51 -2.52
N VAL A 171 -4.43 -2.67 -1.49
CA VAL A 171 -3.94 -3.07 -0.17
C VAL A 171 -4.95 -2.69 0.89
N VAL A 172 -5.29 -3.67 1.71
CA VAL A 172 -6.08 -3.51 2.93
C VAL A 172 -5.21 -3.91 4.11
N VAL A 173 -5.16 -3.10 5.15
CA VAL A 173 -4.48 -3.47 6.39
C VAL A 173 -5.42 -3.33 7.58
N THR A 174 -5.32 -4.23 8.53
CA THR A 174 -5.92 -4.01 9.85
C THR A 174 -4.87 -3.50 10.82
N MET A 175 -5.31 -2.71 11.79
CA MET A 175 -4.49 -2.28 12.91
C MET A 175 -5.26 -2.44 14.22
N ARG A 176 -4.58 -2.94 15.24
CA ARG A 176 -5.09 -2.91 16.59
C ARG A 176 -5.10 -1.46 17.08
N SER A 177 -6.08 -1.12 17.88
CA SER A 177 -6.13 0.20 18.53
C SER A 177 -6.39 0.08 20.02
N HIS A 178 -5.98 1.11 20.73
CA HIS A 178 -6.23 1.30 22.16
C HIS A 178 -6.71 2.71 22.42
N THR A 179 -7.35 2.93 23.57
CA THR A 179 -7.71 4.29 24.00
C THR A 179 -6.44 5.06 24.35
N GLU A 180 -6.23 6.20 23.70
CA GLU A 180 -5.15 7.13 24.07
C GLU A 180 -5.62 7.98 25.25
N TRP A 181 -4.83 7.99 26.32
CA TRP A 181 -5.06 8.81 27.50
C TRP A 181 -3.99 9.90 27.57
N VAL A 182 -4.42 11.14 27.78
CA VAL A 182 -3.51 12.28 27.99
C VAL A 182 -3.82 12.92 29.34
N LEU A 183 -2.77 13.32 30.01
CA LEU A 183 -2.92 14.10 31.24
C LEU A 183 -3.29 15.53 30.86
N GLN A 184 -4.50 15.95 31.19
CA GLN A 184 -5.00 17.32 31.01
C GLN A 184 -5.39 17.95 32.36
N LYS A 185 -5.28 19.28 32.42
CA LYS A 185 -5.77 20.00 33.56
C LYS A 185 -7.28 20.22 33.42
N ASN A 186 -8.04 19.80 34.42
CA ASN A 186 -9.46 20.08 34.50
C ASN A 186 -9.71 21.56 34.86
N GLU A 187 -10.97 21.99 34.87
CA GLU A 187 -11.37 23.36 35.20
C GLU A 187 -10.94 23.82 36.61
N ARG A 188 -10.65 22.88 37.50
CA ARG A 188 -10.17 23.14 38.87
C ARG A 188 -8.63 23.14 38.97
N GLY A 189 -7.91 23.02 37.84
CA GLY A 189 -6.45 23.02 37.78
C GLY A 189 -5.77 21.70 38.15
N TYR A 190 -6.50 20.64 38.48
CA TYR A 190 -5.95 19.31 38.75
C TYR A 190 -5.66 18.55 37.44
N THR A 191 -4.52 17.86 37.42
CA THR A 191 -4.15 17.01 36.30
C THR A 191 -4.87 15.68 36.40
N GLU A 192 -5.67 15.33 35.37
CA GLU A 192 -6.39 14.06 35.30
C GLU A 192 -6.21 13.38 33.91
N PRO A 193 -6.27 12.03 33.84
CA PRO A 193 -6.26 11.30 32.59
C PRO A 193 -7.53 11.58 31.81
N THR A 194 -7.40 12.11 30.61
CA THR A 194 -8.53 12.35 29.68
C THR A 194 -8.37 11.45 28.46
N ALA A 195 -9.44 10.73 28.10
CA ALA A 195 -9.45 9.90 26.90
C ALA A 195 -9.53 10.78 25.65
N MET A 196 -8.52 10.64 24.75
CA MET A 196 -8.42 11.43 23.52
C MET A 196 -8.97 10.68 22.29
N GLY A 197 -9.48 9.47 22.48
CA GLY A 197 -10.02 8.64 21.42
C GLY A 197 -9.19 7.37 21.16
N MET A 198 -9.48 6.74 20.05
CA MET A 198 -8.81 5.48 19.65
C MET A 198 -7.57 5.79 18.81
N ARG A 199 -6.46 5.15 19.14
CA ARG A 199 -5.20 5.25 18.40
C ARG A 199 -4.70 3.90 17.95
N ALA A 200 -4.23 3.82 16.70
CA ALA A 200 -3.64 2.61 16.15
C ALA A 200 -2.33 2.23 16.87
N GLU A 201 -2.14 0.94 17.13
CA GLU A 201 -0.85 0.38 17.57
C GLU A 201 0.10 0.30 16.39
N GLN A 202 0.61 1.45 15.96
CA GLN A 202 1.57 1.60 14.87
C GLN A 202 2.38 2.90 15.11
N ARG A 203 3.43 3.12 14.28
CA ARG A 203 4.16 4.38 14.30
C ARG A 203 3.19 5.53 14.09
N LYS A 204 3.32 6.58 14.90
CA LYS A 204 2.49 7.78 14.78
C LYS A 204 2.60 8.37 13.38
N GLY A 205 1.47 8.64 12.76
CA GLY A 205 1.40 9.25 11.43
C GLY A 205 1.25 8.25 10.28
N VAL A 206 1.35 6.94 10.52
CA VAL A 206 1.18 5.93 9.46
C VAL A 206 -0.19 6.02 8.80
N GLU A 207 -1.20 6.46 9.54
CA GLU A 207 -2.57 6.68 9.06
C GLU A 207 -2.65 7.73 7.94
N TYR A 208 -1.68 8.66 7.88
CA TYR A 208 -1.66 9.69 6.82
C TYR A 208 -1.28 9.12 5.45
N GLU A 209 -0.62 7.98 5.41
CA GLU A 209 -0.16 7.35 4.18
C GLU A 209 -1.32 6.67 3.43
N PHE A 210 -2.34 6.20 4.13
CA PHE A 210 -3.47 5.50 3.52
C PHE A 210 -4.49 6.46 2.90
N GLY A 211 -5.09 6.05 1.78
CA GLY A 211 -6.13 6.80 1.07
C GLY A 211 -7.48 6.78 1.78
N LEU A 212 -7.76 5.68 2.51
CA LEU A 212 -8.91 5.50 3.37
C LEU A 212 -8.47 4.96 4.72
N VAL A 213 -8.91 5.61 5.80
CA VAL A 213 -8.70 5.16 7.18
C VAL A 213 -10.06 5.12 7.88
N ALA A 214 -10.38 3.98 8.47
CA ALA A 214 -11.59 3.80 9.24
C ALA A 214 -11.29 3.21 10.62
N SER A 215 -12.12 3.53 11.61
CA SER A 215 -12.07 2.96 12.96
C SER A 215 -13.34 2.17 13.23
N MET A 216 -13.18 1.00 13.84
CA MET A 216 -14.29 0.15 14.27
C MET A 216 -14.34 0.07 15.79
N ASP A 217 -15.53 0.30 16.35
CA ASP A 217 -15.80 0.15 17.77
C ASP A 217 -16.29 -1.26 18.13
N ILE A 218 -16.53 -1.50 19.43
CA ILE A 218 -16.99 -2.79 19.95
C ILE A 218 -18.42 -3.15 19.50
N ASN A 219 -19.21 -2.17 19.05
CA ASN A 219 -20.56 -2.37 18.54
C ASN A 219 -20.57 -2.64 17.04
N ASN A 220 -19.42 -2.95 16.44
CA ASN A 220 -19.23 -3.15 15.00
C ASN A 220 -19.61 -1.90 14.16
N THR A 221 -19.49 -0.70 14.72
CA THR A 221 -19.70 0.54 14.00
C THR A 221 -18.39 0.99 13.37
N LEU A 222 -18.38 1.14 12.05
CA LEU A 222 -17.25 1.66 11.29
C LEU A 222 -17.43 3.17 11.09
N THR A 223 -16.46 3.94 11.54
CA THR A 223 -16.38 5.39 11.30
C THR A 223 -15.21 5.69 10.37
N VAL A 224 -15.48 6.30 9.24
CA VAL A 224 -14.45 6.74 8.29
C VAL A 224 -13.79 8.02 8.82
N LEU A 225 -12.53 7.90 9.25
CA LEU A 225 -11.74 9.01 9.81
C LEU A 225 -11.12 9.87 8.69
N LYS A 226 -10.72 9.22 7.60
CA LYS A 226 -10.09 9.85 6.44
C LYS A 226 -10.53 9.13 5.18
N SER A 227 -10.91 9.87 4.14
CA SER A 227 -11.15 9.32 2.81
C SER A 227 -10.86 10.36 1.73
N ARG A 228 -10.19 9.93 0.65
CA ARG A 228 -10.08 10.71 -0.60
C ARG A 228 -11.29 10.47 -1.51
N CYS A 229 -12.01 9.36 -1.31
CA CYS A 229 -13.26 9.07 -2.00
C CYS A 229 -14.40 9.89 -1.39
N PRO A 230 -15.07 10.79 -2.16
CA PRO A 230 -16.14 11.64 -1.63
C PRO A 230 -17.30 10.83 -1.06
N ALA A 231 -17.66 9.70 -1.69
CA ALA A 231 -18.77 8.86 -1.28
C ALA A 231 -18.57 8.22 0.11
N LEU A 232 -17.31 8.12 0.57
CA LEU A 232 -16.94 7.55 1.87
C LEU A 232 -16.56 8.61 2.91
N HIS A 233 -16.56 9.90 2.56
CA HIS A 233 -16.10 10.95 3.46
C HIS A 233 -16.99 11.05 4.71
N LYS A 234 -16.39 10.90 5.90
CA LYS A 234 -17.06 10.96 7.21
C LYS A 234 -18.27 10.02 7.37
N LYS A 235 -18.33 8.92 6.61
CA LYS A 235 -19.39 7.92 6.78
C LYS A 235 -19.25 7.23 8.14
N VAL A 236 -20.41 6.96 8.74
CA VAL A 236 -20.59 6.09 9.90
C VAL A 236 -21.50 4.96 9.47
N ILE A 237 -21.06 3.72 9.58
CA ILE A 237 -21.75 2.54 9.06
C ILE A 237 -21.81 1.52 10.18
N GLN A 238 -23.00 1.12 10.56
CA GLN A 238 -23.21 0.08 11.54
C GLN A 238 -23.21 -1.28 10.84
N GLU A 239 -22.56 -2.28 11.43
CA GLU A 239 -22.43 -3.63 10.91
C GLU A 239 -22.03 -3.66 9.41
N PRO A 240 -20.88 -3.06 9.04
CA PRO A 240 -20.52 -2.84 7.64
C PRO A 240 -20.33 -4.14 6.88
N THR A 241 -20.93 -4.22 5.70
CA THR A 241 -20.57 -5.21 4.68
C THR A 241 -19.45 -4.63 3.83
N GLY A 242 -18.21 -5.01 4.11
CA GLY A 242 -17.02 -4.40 3.50
C GLY A 242 -17.06 -4.35 1.96
N ALA A 243 -17.61 -5.37 1.30
CA ALA A 243 -17.73 -5.41 -0.15
C ALA A 243 -18.70 -4.34 -0.71
N ILE A 244 -19.83 -4.13 -0.02
CA ILE A 244 -20.90 -3.22 -0.47
C ILE A 244 -20.63 -1.79 0.00
N ASP A 245 -20.29 -1.63 1.29
CA ASP A 245 -20.24 -0.34 1.94
C ASP A 245 -18.90 0.39 1.76
N ILE A 246 -17.82 -0.38 1.47
CA ILE A 246 -16.46 0.16 1.34
C ILE A 246 -15.91 -0.09 -0.06
N ALA A 247 -15.83 -1.35 -0.51
CA ALA A 247 -15.15 -1.70 -1.75
C ALA A 247 -15.87 -1.13 -2.97
N LYS A 248 -17.20 -1.33 -3.06
CA LYS A 248 -17.98 -0.88 -4.22
C LYS A 248 -17.89 0.65 -4.44
N PRO A 249 -18.23 1.54 -3.48
CA PRO A 249 -18.13 2.98 -3.71
C PRO A 249 -16.68 3.44 -3.96
N LEU A 250 -15.69 2.72 -3.43
CA LEU A 250 -14.28 3.03 -3.66
C LEU A 250 -13.87 2.64 -5.08
N LEU A 251 -14.27 1.46 -5.58
CA LEU A 251 -14.01 1.02 -6.95
C LEU A 251 -14.71 1.93 -7.96
N ASP A 252 -15.97 2.26 -7.74
CA ASP A 252 -16.71 3.20 -8.60
C ASP A 252 -15.96 4.53 -8.75
N TRP A 253 -15.37 5.04 -7.66
CA TRP A 253 -14.59 6.27 -7.68
C TRP A 253 -13.20 6.10 -8.30
N LEU A 254 -12.51 4.99 -8.05
CA LEU A 254 -11.17 4.72 -8.59
C LEU A 254 -11.22 4.42 -10.09
N ASN A 255 -12.24 3.70 -10.53
CA ASN A 255 -12.42 3.31 -11.95
C ASN A 255 -12.90 4.44 -12.86
N ASP A 256 -13.23 5.61 -12.30
CA ASP A 256 -13.55 6.84 -13.05
C ASP A 256 -12.27 7.56 -13.57
N GLY A 257 -11.17 6.87 -13.70
CA GLY A 257 -9.88 7.37 -14.19
C GLY A 257 -9.33 6.55 -15.37
N ALA A 258 -8.14 6.94 -15.87
CA ALA A 258 -7.38 6.15 -16.83
C ALA A 258 -6.90 4.82 -16.20
N GLU A 259 -6.70 3.78 -17.01
CA GLU A 259 -6.19 2.50 -16.51
C GLU A 259 -4.75 2.63 -16.00
N THR A 260 -4.48 2.07 -14.81
CA THR A 260 -3.09 1.84 -14.38
C THR A 260 -2.54 0.68 -15.19
N VAL A 261 -1.32 0.82 -15.67
CA VAL A 261 -0.68 -0.22 -16.47
C VAL A 261 -0.36 -1.43 -15.60
N ASP A 262 -0.70 -2.61 -16.09
CA ASP A 262 -0.31 -3.87 -15.48
C ASP A 262 1.21 -4.04 -15.56
N THR A 263 1.86 -4.26 -14.42
CA THR A 263 3.32 -4.41 -14.34
C THR A 263 3.81 -5.82 -14.65
N SER A 264 2.91 -6.82 -14.81
CA SER A 264 3.28 -8.22 -15.04
C SER A 264 4.08 -8.40 -16.32
N ALA A 265 3.67 -7.76 -17.42
CA ALA A 265 4.38 -7.82 -18.69
C ALA A 265 5.81 -7.26 -18.59
N TRP A 266 6.02 -6.22 -17.79
CA TRP A 266 7.36 -5.68 -17.55
C TRP A 266 8.22 -6.56 -16.67
N ILE A 267 7.62 -7.23 -15.70
CA ILE A 267 8.30 -8.23 -14.86
C ILE A 267 8.76 -9.37 -15.74
N ASP A 268 7.88 -9.92 -16.58
CA ASP A 268 8.19 -11.00 -17.50
C ASP A 268 9.31 -10.59 -18.47
N ALA A 269 9.21 -9.41 -19.09
CA ALA A 269 10.26 -8.88 -19.98
C ALA A 269 11.59 -8.64 -19.24
N ALA A 270 11.54 -8.16 -18.00
CA ALA A 270 12.73 -7.93 -17.19
C ALA A 270 13.40 -9.23 -16.74
N THR A 271 12.66 -10.34 -16.61
CA THR A 271 13.17 -11.65 -16.15
C THR A 271 13.43 -12.65 -17.28
N ALA A 272 13.01 -12.36 -18.51
CA ALA A 272 13.15 -13.26 -19.66
C ALA A 272 14.61 -13.67 -19.90
N ASP A 273 14.85 -14.96 -20.16
CA ASP A 273 16.21 -15.50 -20.31
C ASP A 273 16.95 -14.92 -21.53
N ASP A 274 16.21 -14.52 -22.56
CA ASP A 274 16.70 -13.91 -23.80
C ASP A 274 16.77 -12.38 -23.75
N ALA A 275 16.57 -11.75 -22.59
CA ALA A 275 16.63 -10.31 -22.46
C ALA A 275 18.01 -9.76 -22.84
N THR A 276 18.02 -8.69 -23.63
CA THR A 276 19.23 -7.97 -24.05
C THR A 276 19.37 -6.65 -23.30
N PRO A 277 20.57 -6.03 -23.28
CA PRO A 277 20.73 -4.71 -22.70
C PRO A 277 19.78 -3.66 -23.31
N GLU A 278 19.50 -3.78 -24.61
CA GLU A 278 18.61 -2.88 -25.35
C GLU A 278 17.15 -3.09 -24.95
N SER A 279 16.69 -4.35 -24.85
CA SER A 279 15.32 -4.67 -24.40
C SER A 279 15.09 -4.24 -22.97
N LEU A 280 16.06 -4.46 -22.08
CA LEU A 280 15.98 -4.03 -20.69
C LEU A 280 15.94 -2.48 -20.57
N LEU A 281 16.69 -1.75 -21.41
CA LEU A 281 16.62 -0.30 -21.42
C LEU A 281 15.26 0.21 -21.92
N ALA A 282 14.67 -0.46 -22.91
CA ALA A 282 13.32 -0.15 -23.39
C ALA A 282 12.28 -0.39 -22.28
N THR A 283 12.32 -1.57 -21.63
CA THR A 283 11.46 -1.90 -20.48
C THR A 283 11.64 -0.87 -19.35
N TYR A 284 12.87 -0.50 -19.02
CA TYR A 284 13.14 0.50 -17.99
C TYR A 284 12.44 1.83 -18.28
N ARG A 285 12.58 2.34 -19.52
CA ARG A 285 11.95 3.60 -19.94
C ARG A 285 10.42 3.54 -19.90
N GLU A 286 9.87 2.41 -20.26
CA GLU A 286 8.42 2.17 -20.22
C GLU A 286 7.92 2.17 -18.76
N VAL A 287 8.57 1.41 -17.86
CA VAL A 287 8.28 1.38 -16.43
C VAL A 287 8.42 2.78 -15.81
N GLU A 288 9.46 3.53 -16.20
CA GLU A 288 9.69 4.90 -15.76
C GLU A 288 8.58 5.86 -16.21
N SER A 289 8.16 5.77 -17.48
CA SER A 289 7.10 6.64 -18.02
C SER A 289 5.76 6.46 -17.31
N HIS A 290 5.53 5.29 -16.71
CA HIS A 290 4.33 4.98 -15.92
C HIS A 290 4.53 5.17 -14.41
N GLY A 291 5.70 5.66 -13.97
CA GLY A 291 6.00 5.90 -12.56
C GLY A 291 6.13 4.63 -11.71
N ALA A 292 6.35 3.46 -12.35
CA ALA A 292 6.33 2.14 -11.72
C ALA A 292 7.72 1.61 -11.31
N LEU A 293 8.78 2.44 -11.33
CA LEU A 293 10.15 2.00 -10.97
C LEU A 293 10.28 1.48 -9.55
N ALA A 294 9.47 2.01 -8.63
CA ALA A 294 9.46 1.61 -7.22
C ALA A 294 8.64 0.35 -6.93
N THR A 295 8.04 -0.31 -7.96
CA THR A 295 7.26 -1.55 -7.78
C THR A 295 8.09 -2.57 -7.01
N PRO A 296 7.58 -3.12 -5.87
CA PRO A 296 8.27 -4.15 -5.12
C PRO A 296 8.52 -5.38 -5.97
N PHE A 297 9.74 -5.89 -5.92
CA PHE A 297 10.17 -7.02 -6.72
C PHE A 297 11.11 -7.93 -5.91
N LEU A 298 10.96 -9.25 -6.06
CA LEU A 298 11.89 -10.21 -5.51
C LEU A 298 12.97 -10.51 -6.55
N HIS A 299 14.23 -10.24 -6.21
CA HIS A 299 15.35 -10.55 -7.09
C HIS A 299 15.40 -12.06 -7.36
N PRO A 300 15.27 -12.53 -8.62
CA PRO A 300 15.08 -13.95 -8.92
C PRO A 300 16.23 -14.85 -8.43
N GLN A 301 17.46 -14.34 -8.41
CA GLN A 301 18.65 -15.11 -8.03
C GLN A 301 18.92 -15.06 -6.52
N THR A 302 18.64 -13.94 -5.85
CA THR A 302 18.99 -13.78 -4.43
C THR A 302 17.80 -13.92 -3.48
N GLY A 303 16.57 -13.87 -3.99
CA GLY A 303 15.34 -13.82 -3.20
C GLY A 303 15.23 -12.57 -2.31
N GLN A 304 16.09 -11.57 -2.49
CA GLN A 304 16.06 -10.35 -1.71
C GLN A 304 15.06 -9.36 -2.30
N PRO A 305 14.37 -8.58 -1.45
CA PRO A 305 13.50 -7.52 -1.92
C PRO A 305 14.32 -6.43 -2.62
N THR A 306 13.83 -5.99 -3.76
CA THR A 306 14.36 -4.88 -4.53
C THR A 306 13.20 -4.15 -5.20
N SER A 307 13.46 -3.12 -6.01
CA SER A 307 12.45 -2.54 -6.88
C SER A 307 12.64 -3.03 -8.32
N LEU A 308 11.57 -3.06 -9.10
CA LEU A 308 11.62 -3.46 -10.50
C LEU A 308 12.64 -2.61 -11.28
N GLY A 309 12.65 -1.30 -11.06
CA GLY A 309 13.61 -0.39 -11.69
C GLY A 309 15.07 -0.67 -11.30
N ALA A 310 15.33 -0.99 -10.03
CA ALA A 310 16.68 -1.35 -9.57
C ALA A 310 17.16 -2.66 -10.20
N TYR A 311 16.29 -3.68 -10.22
CA TYR A 311 16.59 -4.96 -10.86
C TYR A 311 16.89 -4.84 -12.36
N ILE A 312 16.08 -4.09 -13.12
CA ILE A 312 16.29 -3.88 -14.55
C ILE A 312 17.65 -3.21 -14.80
N LYS A 313 18.03 -2.19 -14.02
CA LYS A 313 19.34 -1.54 -14.14
C LYS A 313 20.50 -2.47 -13.84
N GLU A 314 20.40 -3.23 -12.74
CA GLU A 314 21.42 -4.21 -12.33
C GLU A 314 21.65 -5.24 -13.43
N ARG A 315 20.57 -5.87 -13.90
CA ARG A 315 20.63 -6.87 -14.96
C ARG A 315 21.18 -6.33 -16.27
N GLY A 316 20.71 -5.13 -16.68
CA GLY A 316 21.20 -4.49 -17.89
C GLY A 316 22.70 -4.16 -17.83
N THR A 317 23.21 -3.77 -16.66
CA THR A 317 24.64 -3.55 -16.44
C THR A 317 25.44 -4.86 -16.47
N ALA A 318 24.93 -5.92 -15.86
CA ALA A 318 25.56 -7.24 -15.86
C ALA A 318 25.70 -7.80 -17.28
N LEU A 319 24.64 -7.71 -18.10
CA LEU A 319 24.68 -8.18 -19.50
C LEU A 319 25.63 -7.36 -20.38
N LYS A 320 25.71 -6.05 -20.18
CA LYS A 320 26.70 -5.21 -20.91
C LYS A 320 28.13 -5.61 -20.57
N ASN A 321 28.42 -5.87 -19.30
CA ASN A 321 29.76 -6.28 -18.86
C ASN A 321 30.14 -7.68 -19.31
N ALA A 322 29.16 -8.57 -19.52
CA ALA A 322 29.39 -9.92 -20.03
C ALA A 322 29.62 -9.96 -21.55
N ALA A 323 29.21 -8.92 -22.28
CA ALA A 323 29.36 -8.76 -23.73
C ALA A 323 30.63 -7.98 -24.13
N ALA A 324 31.32 -7.35 -23.19
CA ALA A 324 32.57 -6.60 -23.36
C ALA A 324 33.80 -7.44 -23.07
#